data_8c1acdecda600b689a50bee7c0f50b6f
#
_entry.id   8c1acdecda600b689a50bee7c0f50b6f
#
_cell.length_a   1.000
_cell.length_b   1.000
_cell.length_c   1.000
_cell.angle_alpha   90.00
_cell.angle_beta   90.00
_cell.angle_gamma   90.00
#
_symmetry.space_group_name_H-M   'P 1'
#
loop_
_entity.id
_entity.type
_entity.pdbx_description
1 polymer ?
#
loop_
_entity_poly.entity_id
_entity_poly.type
_entity_poly.pdbx_seq_one_letter_code
_entity_poly.pdbx_strand_id
1 'polypeptide(L)'
;MLKKLIAYNNLIQKRIKSKLNKEKVKQMENEEASWTICEKCKGLGRKTRKINKKVRLQYQIKLDEFEKNKDEGTTPIRPKGEQYSCINCRGSGLVHSTNHPTADKENYPHIAIIGGGIGGVALAVACLHRQIPFTLYERDSSFDERSQGYGLTLQQASKAMKGFGVLSLEDGVISTRHVVHTTDGKVIGEWGMRKWMDSDTKTKSQKRTNVHIARQSLRLALLKQLGSYDAVKWGYQLVDFKKDEGDRIDLSFKIDGKLKRAKADLVVGADGLRSSVRNLLIGEAMTPLQYLGCIVILGICPLSNLKGLDSALLDSATVFQTANGNERIYMMPYTSDSIMWQLSFPMAEKEAKALSVKGTKALKEEACRRTQWHDPIPQILAATLEAQVSGYPVYDRELLEPELLENQGQITLIGDAAHPMSPFKGQGANQALLDALALARGITKGCRPLSRWREAGIRKSVLTDFESDMLERTASKVKDSAKAAQFLHSEIVLHESNSPRGGFLKRKDL
;
A
#
# COMPACT_ATOMS: atom_id res chain seq x y z
N MET A 1 53.15 14.57 3.30
CA MET A 1 52.83 13.49 4.21
C MET A 1 51.74 13.89 5.24
N LEU A 2 51.85 15.01 5.94
CA LEU A 2 50.91 15.46 6.98
C LEU A 2 49.45 15.64 6.50
N LYS A 3 49.23 16.25 5.32
CA LYS A 3 47.86 16.42 4.75
C LYS A 3 47.14 15.11 4.45
N LYS A 4 47.87 14.04 4.06
CA LYS A 4 47.26 12.70 3.84
C LYS A 4 46.91 12.00 5.14
N LEU A 5 47.70 12.20 6.22
CA LEU A 5 47.38 11.67 7.56
C LEU A 5 46.14 12.35 8.17
N ILE A 6 45.99 13.67 8.01
CA ILE A 6 44.81 14.42 8.48
C ILE A 6 43.56 13.99 7.73
N ALA A 7 43.64 13.79 6.40
CA ALA A 7 42.50 13.28 5.61
C ALA A 7 42.11 11.86 6.01
N TYR A 8 43.08 10.99 6.29
CA TYR A 8 42.86 9.63 6.75
C TYR A 8 42.23 9.57 8.15
N ASN A 9 42.72 10.39 9.10
CA ASN A 9 42.09 10.52 10.43
C ASN A 9 40.67 11.06 10.37
N ASN A 10 40.36 12.03 9.51
CA ASN A 10 39.02 12.55 9.33
C ASN A 10 38.07 11.49 8.72
N LEU A 11 38.59 10.61 7.87
CA LEU A 11 37.80 9.49 7.30
C LEU A 11 37.52 8.43 8.37
N ILE A 12 38.49 8.14 9.24
CA ILE A 12 38.31 7.21 10.38
C ILE A 12 37.29 7.79 11.38
N GLN A 13 37.39 9.05 11.72
CA GLN A 13 36.45 9.73 12.63
C GLN A 13 35.03 9.76 12.06
N LYS A 14 34.86 9.95 10.75
CA LYS A 14 33.54 9.83 10.07
C LYS A 14 33.02 8.40 10.11
N ARG A 15 33.85 7.38 9.93
CA ARG A 15 33.45 5.96 10.03
C ARG A 15 33.10 5.55 11.46
N ILE A 16 33.82 6.01 12.46
CA ILE A 16 33.56 5.78 13.89
C ILE A 16 32.25 6.46 14.29
N LYS A 17 32.01 7.72 13.90
CA LYS A 17 30.72 8.41 14.13
C LYS A 17 29.55 7.73 13.43
N SER A 18 29.75 7.18 12.22
CA SER A 18 28.73 6.42 11.50
C SER A 18 28.42 5.07 12.17
N LYS A 19 29.45 4.38 12.71
CA LYS A 19 29.28 3.12 13.47
C LYS A 19 28.58 3.36 14.81
N LEU A 20 29.03 4.37 15.57
CA LEU A 20 28.42 4.78 16.84
C LEU A 20 26.94 5.23 16.67
N ASN A 21 26.61 5.92 15.56
CA ASN A 21 25.24 6.24 15.24
C ASN A 21 24.41 4.98 14.87
N LYS A 22 25.01 4.02 14.17
CA LYS A 22 24.34 2.74 13.87
C LYS A 22 24.12 1.87 15.12
N GLU A 23 25.10 1.87 16.04
CA GLU A 23 24.98 1.15 17.32
C GLU A 23 23.97 1.84 18.27
N LYS A 24 23.96 3.17 18.33
CA LYS A 24 22.92 3.92 19.07
C LYS A 24 21.53 3.73 18.49
N VAL A 25 21.41 3.69 17.16
CA VAL A 25 20.12 3.36 16.50
C VAL A 25 19.72 1.91 16.84
N LYS A 26 20.66 0.97 16.81
CA LYS A 26 20.41 -0.44 17.17
C LYS A 26 20.09 -0.66 18.66
N GLN A 27 20.71 0.12 19.57
CA GLN A 27 20.34 0.12 20.98
C GLN A 27 18.99 0.77 21.25
N MET A 28 18.62 1.82 20.52
CA MET A 28 17.27 2.42 20.57
C MET A 28 16.19 1.52 19.92
N GLU A 29 16.57 0.61 19.03
CA GLU A 29 15.67 -0.38 18.41
C GLU A 29 15.43 -1.59 19.33
N ASN A 30 16.28 -1.85 20.31
CA ASN A 30 16.16 -2.94 21.30
C ASN A 30 15.41 -2.55 22.60
N GLU A 31 15.19 -1.26 22.86
CA GLU A 31 14.19 -0.82 23.81
C GLU A 31 12.86 -0.83 23.07
N GLU A 32 11.81 -1.49 23.57
CA GLU A 32 10.46 -1.52 23.01
C GLU A 32 9.98 -0.08 22.80
N ALA A 33 10.32 0.47 21.64
CA ALA A 33 10.09 1.87 21.32
C ALA A 33 8.59 2.09 21.17
N SER A 34 7.97 2.63 22.20
CA SER A 34 6.58 3.03 22.17
C SER A 34 6.41 4.37 21.46
N TRP A 35 5.25 4.58 20.87
CA TRP A 35 4.92 5.78 20.11
C TRP A 35 3.68 6.46 20.68
N THR A 36 3.69 7.78 20.70
CA THR A 36 2.51 8.59 21.04
C THR A 36 2.29 9.71 20.03
N ILE A 37 1.13 10.31 20.04
CA ILE A 37 0.80 11.43 19.15
C ILE A 37 1.71 12.63 19.39
N CYS A 38 2.15 13.26 18.31
CA CYS A 38 2.87 14.53 18.37
C CYS A 38 1.92 15.65 18.79
N GLU A 39 2.12 16.24 19.96
CA GLU A 39 1.29 17.34 20.50
C GLU A 39 1.25 18.57 19.57
N LYS A 40 2.35 18.89 18.89
CA LYS A 40 2.45 20.08 18.02
C LYS A 40 1.52 20.02 16.81
N CYS A 41 1.21 18.83 16.30
CA CYS A 41 0.25 18.62 15.20
C CYS A 41 -0.92 17.73 15.60
N LYS A 42 -1.03 17.34 16.88
CA LYS A 42 -2.11 16.51 17.42
C LYS A 42 -2.30 15.21 16.62
N GLY A 43 -1.20 14.50 16.33
CA GLY A 43 -1.20 13.22 15.60
C GLY A 43 -1.39 13.33 14.08
N LEU A 44 -1.64 14.51 13.52
CA LEU A 44 -1.96 14.68 12.09
C LEU A 44 -0.72 14.62 11.15
N GLY A 45 0.49 14.84 11.68
CA GLY A 45 1.71 14.93 10.87
C GLY A 45 1.83 16.18 10.00
N ARG A 46 0.74 16.94 9.88
CA ARG A 46 0.65 18.15 9.05
C ARG A 46 0.06 19.30 9.85
N LYS A 47 0.39 20.51 9.43
CA LYS A 47 -0.21 21.76 9.91
C LYS A 47 -0.74 22.53 8.72
N THR A 48 -1.79 23.32 8.92
CA THR A 48 -2.38 24.16 7.87
C THR A 48 -2.04 25.62 8.16
N ARG A 49 -1.51 26.32 7.16
CA ARG A 49 -1.31 27.78 7.24
C ARG A 49 -2.67 28.48 7.29
N LYS A 50 -2.77 29.53 8.08
CA LYS A 50 -3.97 30.37 8.10
C LYS A 50 -4.20 30.95 6.70
N ILE A 51 -5.44 30.86 6.24
CA ILE A 51 -5.85 31.47 4.97
C ILE A 51 -5.71 32.98 5.08
N ASN A 52 -5.15 33.62 4.05
CA ASN A 52 -4.99 35.05 3.97
C ASN A 52 -6.37 35.76 4.14
N LYS A 53 -6.38 36.91 4.81
CA LYS A 53 -7.58 37.72 5.02
C LYS A 53 -8.30 38.06 3.71
N LYS A 54 -7.55 38.40 2.66
CA LYS A 54 -8.09 38.71 1.31
C LYS A 54 -8.85 37.52 0.71
N VAL A 55 -8.27 36.31 0.79
CA VAL A 55 -8.90 35.08 0.27
C VAL A 55 -10.18 34.73 1.05
N ARG A 56 -10.16 34.91 2.39
CA ARG A 56 -11.36 34.73 3.22
C ARG A 56 -12.46 35.71 2.86
N LEU A 57 -12.12 36.99 2.67
CA LEU A 57 -13.07 38.02 2.28
C LEU A 57 -13.68 37.73 0.92
N GLN A 58 -12.86 37.37 -0.08
CA GLN A 58 -13.33 37.00 -1.40
C GLN A 58 -14.28 35.79 -1.37
N TYR A 59 -13.97 34.80 -0.54
CA TYR A 59 -14.88 33.66 -0.35
C TYR A 59 -16.20 34.07 0.28
N GLN A 60 -16.16 34.92 1.30
CA GLN A 60 -17.38 35.42 1.95
C GLN A 60 -18.26 36.21 0.96
N ILE A 61 -17.68 37.10 0.16
CA ILE A 61 -18.41 37.84 -0.89
C ILE A 61 -19.10 36.87 -1.86
N LYS A 62 -18.38 35.85 -2.34
CA LYS A 62 -18.96 34.83 -3.24
C LYS A 62 -20.07 34.03 -2.58
N LEU A 63 -19.94 33.73 -1.30
CA LEU A 63 -20.97 33.02 -0.55
C LEU A 63 -22.22 33.88 -0.38
N ASP A 64 -22.04 35.17 -0.01
CA ASP A 64 -23.14 36.13 0.15
C ASP A 64 -23.85 36.40 -1.19
N GLU A 65 -23.11 36.41 -2.31
CA GLU A 65 -23.67 36.51 -3.67
C GLU A 65 -24.48 35.26 -4.04
N PHE A 66 -23.97 34.09 -3.75
CA PHE A 66 -24.66 32.82 -4.00
C PHE A 66 -25.97 32.72 -3.17
N GLU A 67 -25.92 33.10 -1.90
CA GLU A 67 -27.12 33.10 -1.01
C GLU A 67 -28.18 34.13 -1.47
N LYS A 68 -27.76 35.26 -2.03
CA LYS A 68 -28.68 36.30 -2.58
C LYS A 68 -29.34 35.87 -3.88
N ASN A 69 -28.64 35.14 -4.73
CA ASN A 69 -29.12 34.78 -6.07
C ASN A 69 -29.96 33.49 -6.08
N LYS A 70 -30.37 32.96 -4.92
CA LYS A 70 -31.24 31.79 -4.75
C LYS A 70 -31.16 30.80 -5.93
N ASP A 71 -30.18 29.88 -5.86
CA ASP A 71 -30.11 28.63 -6.64
C ASP A 71 -29.64 28.68 -8.11
N GLU A 72 -29.16 29.75 -8.65
CA GLU A 72 -28.49 29.75 -9.97
C GLU A 72 -26.96 29.74 -9.79
N GLY A 73 -26.35 28.54 -9.63
CA GLY A 73 -24.89 28.42 -9.62
C GLY A 73 -24.35 27.28 -8.74
N THR A 74 -23.05 27.02 -8.88
CA THR A 74 -22.33 26.04 -8.06
C THR A 74 -21.97 26.68 -6.71
N THR A 75 -22.27 26.02 -5.59
CA THR A 75 -21.90 26.48 -4.25
C THR A 75 -20.41 26.82 -4.18
N PRO A 76 -20.01 28.03 -3.70
CA PRO A 76 -18.61 28.41 -3.64
C PRO A 76 -17.78 27.46 -2.78
N ILE A 77 -16.70 26.91 -3.33
CA ILE A 77 -15.81 25.99 -2.64
C ILE A 77 -15.01 26.76 -1.58
N ARG A 78 -15.13 26.35 -0.31
CA ARG A 78 -14.38 26.96 0.80
C ARG A 78 -12.88 26.81 0.57
N PRO A 79 -12.08 27.87 0.54
CA PRO A 79 -10.64 27.78 0.35
C PRO A 79 -9.98 27.01 1.48
N LYS A 80 -9.16 26.04 1.13
CA LYS A 80 -8.35 25.26 2.10
C LYS A 80 -6.98 25.93 2.26
N GLY A 81 -6.50 26.08 3.48
CA GLY A 81 -5.15 26.59 3.73
C GLY A 81 -4.08 25.61 3.26
N GLU A 82 -2.92 26.13 2.86
CA GLU A 82 -1.77 25.32 2.44
C GLU A 82 -1.31 24.39 3.59
N GLN A 83 -1.20 23.11 3.30
CA GLN A 83 -0.72 22.11 4.25
C GLN A 83 0.80 21.95 4.15
N TYR A 84 1.47 21.90 5.30
CA TYR A 84 2.91 21.62 5.40
C TYR A 84 3.20 20.57 6.46
N SER A 85 4.29 19.82 6.28
CA SER A 85 4.72 18.80 7.24
C SER A 85 5.06 19.40 8.61
N CYS A 86 4.59 18.77 9.68
CA CYS A 86 4.97 19.19 11.03
C CYS A 86 6.47 18.99 11.25
N ILE A 87 7.17 20.05 11.59
CA ILE A 87 8.62 20.04 11.77
C ILE A 87 9.02 19.12 12.93
N ASN A 88 8.25 19.13 14.05
CA ASN A 88 8.56 18.37 15.25
C ASN A 88 8.58 16.85 15.01
N CYS A 89 7.57 16.29 14.34
CA CYS A 89 7.48 14.86 14.02
C CYS A 89 7.88 14.54 12.58
N ARG A 90 8.39 15.50 11.82
CA ARG A 90 8.81 15.35 10.42
C ARG A 90 7.74 14.67 9.54
N GLY A 91 6.47 14.95 9.82
CA GLY A 91 5.33 14.44 9.05
C GLY A 91 4.74 13.10 9.50
N SER A 92 5.36 12.39 10.46
CA SER A 92 4.84 11.11 10.97
C SER A 92 3.51 11.27 11.74
N GLY A 93 3.36 12.33 12.51
CA GLY A 93 2.29 12.51 13.49
C GLY A 93 2.62 11.88 14.85
N LEU A 94 3.73 11.17 14.96
CA LEU A 94 4.15 10.42 16.14
C LEU A 94 5.48 10.94 16.69
N VAL A 95 5.69 10.74 17.98
CA VAL A 95 6.96 10.96 18.69
C VAL A 95 7.20 9.76 19.60
N HIS A 96 8.46 9.51 19.95
CA HIS A 96 8.82 8.46 20.91
C HIS A 96 8.17 8.71 22.27
N SER A 97 7.77 7.62 22.92
CA SER A 97 7.21 7.59 24.27
C SER A 97 7.84 6.43 25.04
N THR A 98 8.00 6.62 26.33
CA THR A 98 8.35 5.55 27.29
C THR A 98 7.13 4.75 27.76
N ASN A 99 5.92 5.32 27.56
CA ASN A 99 4.67 4.72 27.97
C ASN A 99 3.97 4.06 26.77
N HIS A 100 3.48 2.85 26.95
CA HIS A 100 2.62 2.21 25.97
C HIS A 100 1.30 2.96 25.85
N PRO A 101 0.79 3.22 24.62
CA PRO A 101 -0.47 3.91 24.42
C PRO A 101 -1.63 3.06 24.95
N THR A 102 -2.46 3.64 25.81
CA THR A 102 -3.71 3.04 26.28
C THR A 102 -4.88 3.56 25.47
N ALA A 103 -5.86 2.69 25.19
CA ALA A 103 -7.03 3.08 24.40
C ALA A 103 -7.92 4.07 25.16
N ASP A 104 -8.21 5.21 24.54
CA ASP A 104 -9.11 6.25 25.05
C ASP A 104 -10.55 5.96 24.58
N LYS A 105 -11.26 5.15 25.38
CA LYS A 105 -12.64 4.73 25.11
C LYS A 105 -13.68 5.84 25.31
N GLU A 106 -13.33 6.88 26.02
CA GLU A 106 -14.24 7.98 26.30
C GLU A 106 -14.37 8.91 25.08
N ASN A 107 -13.25 9.20 24.42
CA ASN A 107 -13.21 10.17 23.33
C ASN A 107 -13.35 9.54 21.96
N TYR A 108 -12.86 8.30 21.73
CA TYR A 108 -12.82 7.68 20.42
C TYR A 108 -13.82 6.54 20.27
N PRO A 109 -14.31 6.27 19.03
CA PRO A 109 -15.12 5.10 18.73
C PRO A 109 -14.30 3.82 18.86
N HIS A 110 -14.92 2.73 19.29
CA HIS A 110 -14.35 1.38 19.14
C HIS A 110 -14.52 0.88 17.71
N ILE A 111 -13.40 0.54 17.07
CA ILE A 111 -13.37 0.14 15.65
C ILE A 111 -13.25 -1.37 15.53
N ALA A 112 -14.17 -2.00 14.81
CA ALA A 112 -14.00 -3.35 14.30
C ALA A 112 -13.32 -3.28 12.92
N ILE A 113 -12.08 -3.74 12.84
CA ILE A 113 -11.31 -3.83 11.59
C ILE A 113 -11.46 -5.25 11.06
N ILE A 114 -12.04 -5.41 9.87
CA ILE A 114 -12.29 -6.70 9.25
C ILE A 114 -11.25 -6.96 8.17
N GLY A 115 -10.37 -7.93 8.42
CA GLY A 115 -9.26 -8.33 7.54
C GLY A 115 -7.88 -7.92 8.07
N GLY A 116 -7.04 -8.91 8.35
CA GLY A 116 -5.66 -8.75 8.84
C GLY A 116 -4.62 -8.67 7.71
N GLY A 117 -5.01 -8.18 6.53
CA GLY A 117 -4.09 -7.82 5.44
C GLY A 117 -3.28 -6.55 5.76
N ILE A 118 -2.47 -6.06 4.79
CA ILE A 118 -1.63 -4.87 4.98
C ILE A 118 -2.45 -3.65 5.43
N GLY A 119 -3.60 -3.40 4.80
CA GLY A 119 -4.46 -2.25 5.14
C GLY A 119 -5.02 -2.33 6.56
N GLY A 120 -5.57 -3.49 6.94
CA GLY A 120 -6.16 -3.68 8.26
C GLY A 120 -5.13 -3.65 9.39
N VAL A 121 -3.98 -4.35 9.22
CA VAL A 121 -2.89 -4.28 10.20
C VAL A 121 -2.34 -2.86 10.32
N ALA A 122 -2.14 -2.15 9.20
CA ALA A 122 -1.69 -0.76 9.22
C ALA A 122 -2.68 0.16 9.95
N LEU A 123 -4.00 -0.05 9.75
CA LEU A 123 -5.02 0.71 10.48
C LEU A 123 -4.97 0.40 11.99
N ALA A 124 -4.84 -0.87 12.37
CA ALA A 124 -4.71 -1.28 13.77
C ALA A 124 -3.51 -0.60 14.45
N VAL A 125 -2.33 -0.60 13.79
CA VAL A 125 -1.12 0.09 14.27
C VAL A 125 -1.34 1.61 14.37
N ALA A 126 -1.95 2.20 13.35
CA ALA A 126 -2.25 3.64 13.37
C ALA A 126 -3.22 4.01 14.49
N CYS A 127 -4.19 3.15 14.80
CA CYS A 127 -5.13 3.30 15.93
C CYS A 127 -4.40 3.15 17.27
N LEU A 128 -3.57 2.11 17.44
CA LEU A 128 -2.81 1.89 18.66
C LEU A 128 -2.02 3.14 19.05
N HIS A 129 -1.19 3.66 18.18
CA HIS A 129 -0.35 4.83 18.45
C HIS A 129 -1.15 6.13 18.65
N ARG A 130 -2.44 6.14 18.32
CA ARG A 130 -3.35 7.27 18.49
C ARG A 130 -4.38 7.05 19.59
N GLN A 131 -4.22 5.99 20.37
CA GLN A 131 -5.12 5.64 21.48
C GLN A 131 -6.57 5.38 21.05
N ILE A 132 -6.79 5.08 19.76
CA ILE A 132 -8.12 4.76 19.24
C ILE A 132 -8.43 3.29 19.58
N PRO A 133 -9.53 2.98 20.29
CA PRO A 133 -9.91 1.60 20.58
C PRO A 133 -10.21 0.81 19.31
N PHE A 134 -9.67 -0.40 19.19
CA PHE A 134 -9.95 -1.27 18.04
C PHE A 134 -9.95 -2.75 18.41
N THR A 135 -10.52 -3.56 17.53
CA THR A 135 -10.33 -5.01 17.48
C THR A 135 -10.11 -5.40 16.02
N LEU A 136 -9.02 -6.11 15.73
CA LEU A 136 -8.68 -6.59 14.40
C LEU A 136 -9.11 -8.06 14.27
N TYR A 137 -10.00 -8.34 13.31
CA TYR A 137 -10.51 -9.68 13.01
C TYR A 137 -9.93 -10.19 11.70
N GLU A 138 -9.41 -11.42 11.70
CA GLU A 138 -8.89 -12.09 10.51
C GLU A 138 -9.50 -13.49 10.39
N ARG A 139 -9.93 -13.85 9.18
CA ARG A 139 -10.53 -15.15 8.91
C ARG A 139 -9.52 -16.31 8.88
N ASP A 140 -8.26 -16.01 8.51
CA ASP A 140 -7.20 -17.01 8.54
C ASP A 140 -6.93 -17.40 10.00
N SER A 141 -6.57 -18.67 10.23
CA SER A 141 -6.37 -19.22 11.59
C SER A 141 -5.09 -18.71 12.26
N SER A 142 -4.11 -18.25 11.46
CA SER A 142 -2.83 -17.71 11.94
C SER A 142 -2.17 -16.80 10.90
N PHE A 143 -1.06 -16.18 11.29
CA PHE A 143 -0.23 -15.38 10.37
C PHE A 143 0.33 -16.23 9.21
N ASP A 144 0.70 -17.47 9.49
CA ASP A 144 1.45 -18.36 8.58
C ASP A 144 0.54 -19.15 7.63
N GLU A 145 -0.78 -19.12 7.80
CA GLU A 145 -1.72 -19.84 6.94
C GLU A 145 -1.56 -19.47 5.46
N ARG A 146 -1.16 -18.23 5.19
CA ARG A 146 -0.78 -17.75 3.85
C ARG A 146 0.69 -17.41 3.81
N SER A 147 1.53 -18.42 3.74
CA SER A 147 2.98 -18.29 3.70
C SER A 147 3.50 -17.62 2.44
N GLN A 148 2.75 -17.68 1.33
CA GLN A 148 3.17 -17.12 0.05
C GLN A 148 2.64 -15.70 -0.14
N GLY A 149 3.54 -14.81 -0.52
CA GLY A 149 3.21 -13.44 -0.88
C GLY A 149 4.11 -12.95 -2.00
N TYR A 150 3.53 -12.21 -2.92
CA TYR A 150 4.31 -11.50 -3.93
C TYR A 150 5.13 -10.36 -3.28
N GLY A 151 6.15 -9.90 -4.00
CA GLY A 151 6.89 -8.69 -3.63
C GLY A 151 6.08 -7.44 -3.91
N LEU A 152 6.29 -6.44 -3.08
CA LEU A 152 5.68 -5.12 -3.20
C LEU A 152 6.76 -4.08 -3.47
N THR A 153 6.37 -3.01 -4.16
CA THR A 153 7.20 -1.82 -4.28
C THR A 153 6.55 -0.67 -3.53
N LEU A 154 7.15 -0.27 -2.43
CA LEU A 154 6.74 0.92 -1.70
C LEU A 154 7.23 2.16 -2.45
N GLN A 155 6.29 2.95 -2.92
CA GLN A 155 6.52 4.18 -3.67
C GLN A 155 6.13 5.39 -2.80
N GLN A 156 4.89 5.84 -2.94
CA GLN A 156 4.37 6.98 -2.16
C GLN A 156 4.23 6.64 -0.67
N ALA A 157 3.87 5.38 -0.36
CA ALA A 157 3.68 4.92 1.01
C ALA A 157 4.99 4.73 1.79
N SER A 158 6.16 4.72 1.15
CA SER A 158 7.44 4.60 1.88
C SER A 158 7.61 5.69 2.96
N LYS A 159 7.14 6.90 2.69
CA LYS A 159 7.13 8.00 3.67
C LYS A 159 6.07 7.83 4.76
N ALA A 160 4.97 7.12 4.45
CA ALA A 160 3.88 6.88 5.39
C ALA A 160 4.26 5.87 6.49
N MET A 161 5.25 5.00 6.24
CA MET A 161 5.71 4.00 7.21
C MET A 161 6.07 4.61 8.58
N LYS A 162 6.66 5.81 8.57
CA LYS A 162 6.94 6.56 9.82
C LYS A 162 5.68 6.92 10.61
N GLY A 163 4.52 7.02 9.96
CA GLY A 163 3.22 7.26 10.60
C GLY A 163 2.64 6.04 11.32
N PHE A 164 3.27 4.88 11.13
CA PHE A 164 3.01 3.62 11.81
C PHE A 164 4.11 3.24 12.81
N GLY A 165 5.08 4.14 13.08
CA GLY A 165 6.22 3.84 13.96
C GLY A 165 7.29 2.97 13.30
N VAL A 166 7.16 2.57 12.03
CA VAL A 166 8.15 1.78 11.31
C VAL A 166 9.19 2.71 10.70
N LEU A 167 10.39 2.71 11.27
CA LEU A 167 11.49 3.59 10.84
C LEU A 167 12.35 2.97 9.75
N SER A 168 12.56 1.66 9.80
CA SER A 168 13.32 0.87 8.83
C SER A 168 12.53 -0.37 8.43
N LEU A 169 12.83 -0.90 7.26
CA LEU A 169 12.34 -2.18 6.77
C LEU A 169 13.58 -3.04 6.49
N GLU A 170 13.90 -3.92 7.42
CA GLU A 170 15.13 -4.73 7.39
C GLU A 170 15.24 -5.56 6.11
N ASP A 171 14.13 -6.18 5.70
CA ASP A 171 14.05 -6.98 4.46
C ASP A 171 13.84 -6.13 3.19
N GLY A 172 13.85 -4.81 3.33
CA GLY A 172 13.61 -3.91 2.22
C GLY A 172 14.82 -3.73 1.30
N VAL A 173 14.64 -3.97 0.02
CA VAL A 173 15.70 -3.81 -1.00
C VAL A 173 15.41 -2.59 -1.87
N ILE A 174 16.44 -1.78 -2.12
CA ILE A 174 16.32 -0.58 -2.98
C ILE A 174 16.81 -0.91 -4.38
N SER A 175 15.91 -0.81 -5.38
CA SER A 175 16.33 -0.89 -6.76
C SER A 175 17.00 0.40 -7.24
N THR A 176 18.11 0.23 -7.93
CA THR A 176 18.90 1.34 -8.49
C THR A 176 18.93 1.34 -10.01
N ARG A 177 18.51 0.24 -10.64
CA ARG A 177 18.51 0.03 -12.08
C ARG A 177 17.23 -0.64 -12.52
N HIS A 178 16.67 -0.21 -13.63
CA HIS A 178 15.52 -0.83 -14.29
C HIS A 178 15.84 -1.03 -15.77
N VAL A 179 15.64 -2.24 -16.28
CA VAL A 179 15.96 -2.60 -17.67
C VAL A 179 14.76 -3.26 -18.33
N VAL A 180 14.56 -2.98 -19.60
CA VAL A 180 13.54 -3.63 -20.44
C VAL A 180 14.20 -4.27 -21.62
N HIS A 181 13.87 -5.53 -21.86
CA HIS A 181 14.40 -6.33 -22.95
C HIS A 181 13.28 -6.82 -23.88
N THR A 182 13.66 -7.12 -25.12
CA THR A 182 12.94 -8.03 -26.00
C THR A 182 13.31 -9.48 -25.67
N THR A 183 12.63 -10.46 -26.24
CA THR A 183 12.85 -11.88 -25.91
C THR A 183 14.21 -12.44 -26.36
N ASP A 184 14.85 -11.80 -27.30
CA ASP A 184 16.22 -12.09 -27.73
C ASP A 184 17.31 -11.40 -26.88
N GLY A 185 16.89 -10.64 -25.86
CA GLY A 185 17.79 -9.96 -24.92
C GLY A 185 18.23 -8.55 -25.34
N LYS A 186 17.73 -8.02 -26.47
CA LYS A 186 17.99 -6.62 -26.83
C LYS A 186 17.42 -5.68 -25.79
N VAL A 187 18.24 -4.76 -25.27
CA VAL A 187 17.79 -3.70 -24.34
C VAL A 187 17.05 -2.62 -25.12
N ILE A 188 15.77 -2.42 -24.78
CA ILE A 188 14.90 -1.39 -25.37
C ILE A 188 14.56 -0.26 -24.40
N GLY A 189 15.12 -0.28 -23.21
CA GLY A 189 14.96 0.80 -22.24
C GLY A 189 15.73 0.56 -20.94
N GLU A 190 16.28 1.63 -20.41
CA GLU A 190 16.99 1.60 -19.13
C GLU A 190 16.79 2.92 -18.39
N TRP A 191 16.49 2.84 -17.06
CA TRP A 191 16.41 3.99 -16.16
C TRP A 191 16.77 3.60 -14.73
N GLY A 192 16.92 4.59 -13.87
CA GLY A 192 17.25 4.39 -12.46
C GLY A 192 18.40 5.27 -11.98
N MET A 193 18.71 5.16 -10.70
CA MET A 193 19.75 6.01 -10.09
C MET A 193 21.14 5.80 -10.70
N ARG A 194 21.51 4.58 -11.10
CA ARG A 194 22.82 4.29 -11.70
C ARG A 194 23.01 5.09 -12.99
N LYS A 195 22.02 5.08 -13.88
CA LYS A 195 22.09 5.83 -15.14
C LYS A 195 22.23 7.34 -14.96
N TRP A 196 21.67 7.88 -13.86
CA TRP A 196 21.77 9.32 -13.58
C TRP A 196 23.08 9.70 -12.86
N MET A 197 23.75 8.75 -12.22
CA MET A 197 25.08 8.99 -11.61
C MET A 197 26.18 9.06 -12.66
N ASP A 198 25.98 8.35 -13.78
CA ASP A 198 26.91 8.33 -14.93
C ASP A 198 26.72 9.54 -15.87
N SER A 199 25.65 10.32 -15.71
CA SER A 199 25.40 11.54 -16.48
C SER A 199 25.77 12.78 -15.66
N ASP A 200 26.59 13.67 -16.20
CA ASP A 200 27.03 14.93 -15.61
C ASP A 200 25.90 15.95 -15.32
N THR A 201 24.68 15.62 -15.62
CA THR A 201 23.49 16.47 -15.38
C THR A 201 22.97 16.27 -13.95
N LYS A 202 23.52 17.02 -13.01
CA LYS A 202 23.03 17.13 -11.62
C LYS A 202 21.68 17.87 -11.55
N THR A 203 20.59 17.28 -11.98
CA THR A 203 19.26 17.78 -11.63
C THR A 203 18.92 17.38 -10.20
N LYS A 204 18.71 18.36 -9.32
CA LYS A 204 18.23 18.20 -7.93
C LYS A 204 16.77 17.72 -7.88
N SER A 205 16.43 16.60 -8.48
CA SER A 205 15.14 15.98 -8.22
C SER A 205 15.19 15.22 -6.89
N GLN A 206 14.20 15.39 -6.03
CA GLN A 206 14.10 14.63 -4.79
C GLN A 206 14.19 13.13 -5.14
N LYS A 207 15.25 12.46 -4.67
CA LYS A 207 15.49 11.03 -4.89
C LYS A 207 14.30 10.22 -4.37
N ARG A 208 13.44 9.78 -5.26
CA ARG A 208 12.42 8.77 -4.95
C ARG A 208 13.12 7.43 -4.88
N THR A 209 13.15 6.82 -3.72
CA THR A 209 13.64 5.46 -3.54
C THR A 209 12.45 4.50 -3.56
N ASN A 210 12.42 3.59 -4.53
CA ASN A 210 11.49 2.47 -4.53
C ASN A 210 12.08 1.40 -3.60
N VAL A 211 11.34 1.03 -2.57
CA VAL A 211 11.71 -0.05 -1.66
C VAL A 211 10.91 -1.28 -2.03
N HIS A 212 11.58 -2.33 -2.48
CA HIS A 212 10.98 -3.63 -2.70
C HIS A 212 10.98 -4.42 -1.39
N ILE A 213 9.90 -5.08 -1.08
CA ILE A 213 9.76 -5.86 0.14
C ILE A 213 8.75 -7.00 -0.07
N ALA A 214 9.01 -8.14 0.53
CA ALA A 214 8.05 -9.21 0.59
C ALA A 214 6.76 -8.75 1.30
N ARG A 215 5.60 -9.13 0.77
CA ARG A 215 4.30 -8.77 1.36
C ARG A 215 4.19 -9.22 2.82
N GLN A 216 4.66 -10.43 3.11
CA GLN A 216 4.64 -10.96 4.47
C GLN A 216 5.64 -10.26 5.40
N SER A 217 6.83 -9.89 4.92
CA SER A 217 7.79 -9.11 5.71
C SER A 217 7.22 -7.72 6.09
N LEU A 218 6.54 -7.04 5.15
CA LEU A 218 5.87 -5.78 5.44
C LEU A 218 4.74 -5.96 6.46
N ARG A 219 3.91 -7.01 6.29
CA ARG A 219 2.82 -7.34 7.22
C ARG A 219 3.36 -7.66 8.62
N LEU A 220 4.45 -8.42 8.70
CA LEU A 220 5.13 -8.76 9.95
C LEU A 220 5.72 -7.51 10.63
N ALA A 221 6.39 -6.63 9.87
CA ALA A 221 6.94 -5.38 10.41
C ALA A 221 5.84 -4.48 11.01
N LEU A 222 4.65 -4.47 10.43
CA LEU A 222 3.49 -3.79 10.99
C LEU A 222 2.93 -4.52 12.23
N LEU A 223 2.78 -5.84 12.18
CA LEU A 223 2.27 -6.63 13.33
C LEU A 223 3.18 -6.51 14.56
N LYS A 224 4.49 -6.47 14.39
CA LYS A 224 5.45 -6.21 15.49
C LYS A 224 5.15 -4.91 16.24
N GLN A 225 4.59 -3.90 15.58
CA GLN A 225 4.20 -2.64 16.24
C GLN A 225 3.00 -2.80 17.19
N LEU A 226 2.22 -3.88 17.07
CA LEU A 226 1.10 -4.16 17.98
C LEU A 226 1.54 -4.79 19.32
N GLY A 227 2.82 -5.12 19.47
CA GLY A 227 3.42 -5.70 20.67
C GLY A 227 3.06 -7.17 20.92
N SER A 228 1.86 -7.59 20.58
CA SER A 228 1.40 -8.98 20.74
C SER A 228 0.53 -9.43 19.57
N TYR A 229 0.67 -10.70 19.17
CA TYR A 229 -0.21 -11.34 18.20
C TYR A 229 -1.65 -11.49 18.71
N ASP A 230 -1.87 -11.40 20.04
CA ASP A 230 -3.21 -11.44 20.66
C ASP A 230 -4.08 -10.22 20.32
N ALA A 231 -3.46 -9.15 19.83
CA ALA A 231 -4.19 -8.00 19.27
C ALA A 231 -5.02 -8.36 18.03
N VAL A 232 -4.75 -9.51 17.39
CA VAL A 232 -5.48 -10.03 16.23
C VAL A 232 -6.37 -11.18 16.67
N LYS A 233 -7.65 -11.11 16.33
CA LYS A 233 -8.61 -12.20 16.51
C LYS A 233 -8.58 -13.08 15.26
N TRP A 234 -7.74 -14.11 15.29
CA TRP A 234 -7.59 -15.08 14.21
C TRP A 234 -8.77 -16.05 14.14
N GLY A 235 -9.07 -16.57 12.95
CA GLY A 235 -10.16 -17.52 12.70
C GLY A 235 -11.55 -16.87 12.68
N TYR A 236 -11.66 -15.54 12.71
CA TYR A 236 -12.93 -14.82 12.73
C TYR A 236 -13.38 -14.46 11.31
N GLN A 237 -14.27 -15.26 10.73
CA GLN A 237 -14.91 -14.98 9.43
C GLN A 237 -16.18 -14.17 9.64
N LEU A 238 -16.22 -12.92 9.17
CA LEU A 238 -17.45 -12.11 9.20
C LEU A 238 -18.54 -12.75 8.31
N VAL A 239 -19.75 -12.88 8.88
CA VAL A 239 -20.92 -13.46 8.21
C VAL A 239 -21.99 -12.40 7.97
N ASP A 240 -22.24 -11.54 8.96
CA ASP A 240 -23.29 -10.52 8.92
C ASP A 240 -22.98 -9.37 9.87
N PHE A 241 -23.57 -8.23 9.63
CA PHE A 241 -23.62 -7.11 10.56
C PHE A 241 -24.95 -6.38 10.49
N LYS A 242 -25.41 -5.84 11.63
CA LYS A 242 -26.65 -5.07 11.73
C LYS A 242 -26.47 -3.92 12.68
N LYS A 243 -27.12 -2.77 12.40
CA LYS A 243 -27.21 -1.67 13.34
C LYS A 243 -28.11 -2.10 14.48
N ASP A 244 -27.68 -1.90 15.74
CA ASP A 244 -28.50 -2.13 16.93
C ASP A 244 -29.32 -0.87 17.29
N GLU A 245 -30.20 -1.01 18.28
CA GLU A 245 -31.06 0.11 18.77
C GLU A 245 -30.26 1.23 19.42
N GLY A 246 -29.02 0.96 19.87
CA GLY A 246 -28.14 1.89 20.56
C GLY A 246 -27.10 2.57 19.67
N ASP A 247 -27.32 2.66 18.37
CA ASP A 247 -26.38 3.24 17.38
C ASP A 247 -25.03 2.52 17.28
N ARG A 248 -24.92 1.28 17.78
CA ARG A 248 -23.76 0.41 17.58
C ARG A 248 -24.03 -0.60 16.48
N ILE A 249 -22.97 -1.27 16.03
CA ILE A 249 -23.07 -2.31 15.01
C ILE A 249 -22.84 -3.65 15.68
N ASP A 250 -23.84 -4.55 15.57
CA ASP A 250 -23.73 -5.96 15.92
C ASP A 250 -23.08 -6.72 14.78
N LEU A 251 -21.96 -7.39 15.06
CA LEU A 251 -21.20 -8.20 14.12
C LEU A 251 -21.39 -9.67 14.45
N SER A 252 -21.63 -10.49 13.43
CA SER A 252 -21.73 -11.94 13.53
C SER A 252 -20.54 -12.59 12.83
N PHE A 253 -19.79 -13.42 13.56
CA PHE A 253 -18.62 -14.14 13.05
C PHE A 253 -18.86 -15.65 13.11
N LYS A 254 -18.35 -16.37 12.12
CA LYS A 254 -18.20 -17.83 12.15
C LYS A 254 -16.78 -18.18 12.59
N ILE A 255 -16.65 -19.00 13.64
CA ILE A 255 -15.39 -19.46 14.22
C ILE A 255 -15.56 -20.95 14.51
N ASP A 256 -14.76 -21.82 13.88
CA ASP A 256 -14.86 -23.27 14.02
C ASP A 256 -16.31 -23.81 13.91
N GLY A 257 -17.04 -23.28 12.92
CA GLY A 257 -18.43 -23.65 12.66
C GLY A 257 -19.47 -23.00 13.58
N LYS A 258 -19.07 -22.30 14.65
CA LYS A 258 -19.98 -21.66 15.63
C LYS A 258 -20.10 -20.15 15.35
N LEU A 259 -21.29 -19.60 15.67
CA LEU A 259 -21.50 -18.15 15.59
C LEU A 259 -21.07 -17.48 16.89
N LYS A 260 -20.27 -16.41 16.75
CA LYS A 260 -19.94 -15.46 17.83
C LYS A 260 -20.38 -14.06 17.44
N ARG A 261 -20.78 -13.26 18.44
CA ARG A 261 -21.20 -11.87 18.27
C ARG A 261 -20.18 -10.92 18.88
N ALA A 262 -20.04 -9.75 18.27
CA ALA A 262 -19.28 -8.63 18.80
C ALA A 262 -20.00 -7.31 18.47
N LYS A 263 -19.66 -6.24 19.20
CA LYS A 263 -20.22 -4.91 18.96
C LYS A 263 -19.12 -3.89 18.69
N ALA A 264 -19.38 -2.94 17.82
CA ALA A 264 -18.47 -1.84 17.49
C ALA A 264 -19.23 -0.54 17.24
N ASP A 265 -18.53 0.59 17.40
CA ASP A 265 -19.08 1.91 17.05
C ASP A 265 -18.78 2.26 15.58
N LEU A 266 -17.78 1.63 14.98
CA LEU A 266 -17.38 1.79 13.57
C LEU A 266 -16.88 0.47 13.03
N VAL A 267 -17.30 0.09 11.83
CA VAL A 267 -16.78 -1.07 11.10
C VAL A 267 -15.96 -0.59 9.91
N VAL A 268 -14.77 -1.16 9.76
CA VAL A 268 -13.87 -0.88 8.62
C VAL A 268 -13.57 -2.17 7.88
N GLY A 269 -14.08 -2.29 6.66
CA GLY A 269 -13.74 -3.40 5.75
C GLY A 269 -12.34 -3.20 5.15
N ALA A 270 -11.42 -4.12 5.49
CA ALA A 270 -10.05 -4.20 4.97
C ALA A 270 -9.75 -5.61 4.44
N ASP A 271 -10.79 -6.34 4.05
CA ASP A 271 -10.84 -7.77 3.76
C ASP A 271 -10.62 -8.10 2.26
N GLY A 272 -10.11 -7.11 1.52
CA GLY A 272 -9.51 -7.29 0.19
C GLY A 272 -10.52 -7.33 -0.97
N LEU A 273 -10.05 -7.75 -2.14
CA LEU A 273 -10.79 -7.77 -3.41
C LEU A 273 -12.18 -8.44 -3.32
N ARG A 274 -12.28 -9.51 -2.52
CA ARG A 274 -13.53 -10.27 -2.30
C ARG A 274 -14.14 -9.95 -0.93
N SER A 275 -14.18 -8.66 -0.61
CA SER A 275 -14.64 -8.15 0.67
C SER A 275 -16.06 -8.61 1.01
N SER A 276 -16.19 -9.29 2.14
CA SER A 276 -17.50 -9.64 2.73
C SER A 276 -18.19 -8.37 3.23
N VAL A 277 -17.44 -7.41 3.79
CA VAL A 277 -18.01 -6.13 4.26
C VAL A 277 -18.61 -5.37 3.08
N ARG A 278 -17.88 -5.24 1.96
CA ARG A 278 -18.40 -4.57 0.75
C ARG A 278 -19.66 -5.25 0.23
N ASN A 279 -19.63 -6.58 0.17
CA ASN A 279 -20.79 -7.34 -0.35
C ASN A 279 -22.04 -7.18 0.52
N LEU A 280 -21.88 -7.22 1.84
CA LEU A 280 -22.99 -6.98 2.78
C LEU A 280 -23.47 -5.52 2.73
N LEU A 281 -22.57 -4.56 2.47
CA LEU A 281 -22.86 -3.14 2.50
C LEU A 281 -23.62 -2.66 1.25
N ILE A 282 -23.15 -3.02 0.07
CA ILE A 282 -23.65 -2.50 -1.22
C ILE A 282 -24.09 -3.58 -2.20
N GLY A 283 -23.90 -4.85 -1.89
CA GLY A 283 -24.21 -5.98 -2.77
C GLY A 283 -23.19 -6.22 -3.89
N GLU A 284 -23.00 -7.47 -4.26
CA GLU A 284 -22.03 -7.88 -5.32
C GLU A 284 -22.43 -7.34 -6.71
N ALA A 285 -23.75 -7.23 -6.98
CA ALA A 285 -24.27 -6.79 -8.28
C ALA A 285 -23.97 -5.32 -8.61
N MET A 286 -23.77 -4.48 -7.59
CA MET A 286 -23.50 -3.04 -7.80
C MET A 286 -22.11 -2.78 -8.35
N THR A 287 -21.14 -3.60 -7.99
CA THR A 287 -19.75 -3.47 -8.45
C THR A 287 -19.12 -4.86 -8.59
N PRO A 288 -19.52 -5.63 -9.62
CA PRO A 288 -19.07 -7.01 -9.80
C PRO A 288 -17.57 -7.08 -10.08
N LEU A 289 -16.99 -8.25 -9.83
CA LEU A 289 -15.62 -8.53 -10.25
C LEU A 289 -15.53 -8.54 -11.78
N GLN A 290 -14.57 -7.77 -12.30
CA GLN A 290 -14.27 -7.68 -13.73
C GLN A 290 -12.98 -8.44 -14.04
N TYR A 291 -13.06 -9.43 -14.92
CA TYR A 291 -11.86 -10.14 -15.39
C TYR A 291 -11.08 -9.27 -16.39
N LEU A 292 -9.78 -9.08 -16.15
CA LEU A 292 -8.94 -8.21 -16.97
C LEU A 292 -8.30 -8.90 -18.20
N GLY A 293 -8.81 -10.08 -18.58
CA GLY A 293 -8.36 -10.78 -19.79
C GLY A 293 -7.01 -11.47 -19.68
N CYS A 294 -6.41 -11.57 -18.50
CA CYS A 294 -5.07 -12.14 -18.34
C CYS A 294 -4.92 -12.95 -17.03
N ILE A 295 -3.94 -13.85 -17.06
CA ILE A 295 -3.45 -14.57 -15.88
C ILE A 295 -2.09 -14.03 -15.46
N VAL A 296 -1.80 -14.11 -14.17
CA VAL A 296 -0.48 -13.88 -13.58
C VAL A 296 0.00 -15.20 -12.98
N ILE A 297 1.23 -15.59 -13.32
CA ILE A 297 1.99 -16.66 -12.65
C ILE A 297 3.20 -15.99 -12.01
N LEU A 298 3.47 -16.28 -10.76
CA LEU A 298 4.60 -15.71 -10.05
C LEU A 298 5.37 -16.78 -9.27
N GLY A 299 6.67 -16.54 -9.10
CA GLY A 299 7.52 -17.39 -8.29
C GLY A 299 8.64 -16.62 -7.61
N ILE A 300 9.19 -17.23 -6.58
CA ILE A 300 10.32 -16.71 -5.81
C ILE A 300 11.46 -17.69 -5.93
N CYS A 301 12.59 -17.24 -6.46
CA CYS A 301 13.80 -18.04 -6.63
C CYS A 301 14.89 -17.55 -5.69
N PRO A 302 15.37 -18.38 -4.74
CA PRO A 302 16.58 -18.07 -3.99
C PRO A 302 17.79 -18.00 -4.94
N LEU A 303 18.63 -16.98 -4.82
CA LEU A 303 19.83 -16.82 -5.66
C LEU A 303 20.83 -17.95 -5.42
N SER A 304 20.78 -18.61 -4.24
CA SER A 304 21.57 -19.81 -3.95
C SER A 304 21.30 -20.98 -4.90
N ASN A 305 20.10 -21.03 -5.51
CA ASN A 305 19.74 -22.07 -6.47
C ASN A 305 20.31 -21.81 -7.88
N LEU A 306 20.89 -20.63 -8.11
CA LEU A 306 21.48 -20.18 -9.38
C LEU A 306 23.01 -20.22 -9.35
N LYS A 307 23.59 -21.20 -8.66
CA LYS A 307 25.04 -21.34 -8.51
C LYS A 307 25.72 -21.47 -9.90
N GLY A 308 26.77 -20.67 -10.12
CA GLY A 308 27.51 -20.67 -11.37
C GLY A 308 26.89 -19.82 -12.49
N LEU A 309 25.74 -19.20 -12.26
CA LEU A 309 25.16 -18.23 -13.20
C LEU A 309 25.66 -16.83 -12.86
N ASP A 310 26.55 -16.27 -13.70
CA ASP A 310 27.01 -14.89 -13.62
C ASP A 310 26.14 -13.99 -14.50
N SER A 311 25.36 -13.11 -13.88
CA SER A 311 24.52 -12.15 -14.60
C SER A 311 24.41 -10.85 -13.85
N ALA A 312 24.70 -9.76 -14.53
CA ALA A 312 24.54 -8.39 -13.99
C ALA A 312 23.08 -8.01 -13.65
N LEU A 313 22.10 -8.83 -14.04
CA LEU A 313 20.69 -8.67 -13.70
C LEU A 313 20.34 -9.25 -12.32
N LEU A 314 21.24 -10.03 -11.71
CA LEU A 314 21.05 -10.72 -10.43
C LEU A 314 21.76 -10.04 -9.25
N ASP A 315 22.05 -8.76 -9.36
CA ASP A 315 22.82 -7.96 -8.40
C ASP A 315 22.02 -7.47 -7.19
N SER A 316 20.84 -8.02 -6.94
CA SER A 316 19.90 -7.64 -5.87
C SER A 316 19.50 -6.14 -5.84
N ALA A 317 19.75 -5.42 -6.91
CA ALA A 317 19.41 -4.00 -7.06
C ALA A 317 18.85 -3.64 -8.44
N THR A 318 18.80 -4.60 -9.35
CA THR A 318 18.26 -4.46 -10.71
C THR A 318 16.85 -5.06 -10.78
N VAL A 319 15.92 -4.26 -11.28
CA VAL A 319 14.61 -4.70 -11.75
C VAL A 319 14.66 -4.83 -13.26
N PHE A 320 14.22 -5.93 -13.81
CA PHE A 320 14.17 -6.08 -15.27
C PHE A 320 12.86 -6.71 -15.72
N GLN A 321 12.51 -6.45 -16.95
CA GLN A 321 11.36 -7.06 -17.60
C GLN A 321 11.66 -7.38 -19.05
N THR A 322 11.03 -8.44 -19.54
CA THR A 322 11.09 -8.87 -20.92
C THR A 322 9.70 -9.10 -21.46
N ALA A 323 9.44 -8.69 -22.69
CA ALA A 323 8.13 -8.83 -23.32
C ALA A 323 8.25 -9.09 -24.82
N ASN A 324 7.18 -9.66 -25.41
CA ASN A 324 7.05 -9.93 -26.84
C ASN A 324 5.81 -9.27 -27.48
N GLY A 325 5.16 -8.34 -26.78
CA GLY A 325 3.91 -7.72 -27.23
C GLY A 325 2.64 -8.44 -26.78
N ASN A 326 2.74 -9.69 -26.33
CA ASN A 326 1.62 -10.47 -25.82
C ASN A 326 1.88 -11.01 -24.40
N GLU A 327 3.10 -11.43 -24.14
CA GLU A 327 3.55 -11.97 -22.86
C GLU A 327 4.57 -11.05 -22.25
N ARG A 328 4.56 -10.97 -20.92
CA ARG A 328 5.51 -10.15 -20.18
C ARG A 328 5.95 -10.86 -18.92
N ILE A 329 7.26 -10.94 -18.71
CA ILE A 329 7.84 -11.30 -17.41
C ILE A 329 8.44 -10.06 -16.76
N TYR A 330 8.17 -9.88 -15.47
CA TYR A 330 8.72 -8.83 -14.63
C TYR A 330 9.48 -9.46 -13.48
N MET A 331 10.72 -9.04 -13.28
CA MET A 331 11.60 -9.58 -12.25
C MET A 331 12.09 -8.45 -11.34
N MET A 332 12.08 -8.71 -10.06
CA MET A 332 12.55 -7.75 -9.06
C MET A 332 13.24 -8.45 -7.90
N PRO A 333 14.21 -7.80 -7.24
CA PRO A 333 14.73 -8.28 -5.96
C PRO A 333 13.57 -8.47 -4.97
N TYR A 334 13.48 -9.66 -4.36
CA TYR A 334 12.45 -9.98 -3.37
C TYR A 334 12.99 -9.75 -1.94
N THR A 335 14.20 -10.28 -1.72
CA THR A 335 15.09 -10.00 -0.59
C THR A 335 16.51 -9.77 -1.13
N SER A 336 17.50 -9.59 -0.26
CA SER A 336 18.91 -9.48 -0.68
C SER A 336 19.47 -10.73 -1.36
N ASP A 337 18.83 -11.88 -1.15
CA ASP A 337 19.28 -13.22 -1.56
C ASP A 337 18.25 -13.99 -2.40
N SER A 338 17.19 -13.32 -2.85
CA SER A 338 16.15 -13.93 -3.68
C SER A 338 15.55 -12.95 -4.68
N ILE A 339 15.08 -13.50 -5.80
CA ILE A 339 14.40 -12.77 -6.87
C ILE A 339 12.97 -13.26 -7.03
N MET A 340 12.04 -12.34 -7.17
CA MET A 340 10.66 -12.63 -7.58
C MET A 340 10.51 -12.41 -9.08
N TRP A 341 9.87 -13.36 -9.76
CA TRP A 341 9.42 -13.21 -11.13
C TRP A 341 7.90 -13.24 -11.22
N GLN A 342 7.35 -12.50 -12.15
CA GLN A 342 5.92 -12.43 -12.45
C GLN A 342 5.72 -12.45 -13.95
N LEU A 343 5.28 -13.60 -14.47
CA LEU A 343 4.84 -13.77 -15.84
C LEU A 343 3.37 -13.41 -15.94
N SER A 344 2.99 -12.66 -16.96
CA SER A 344 1.60 -12.34 -17.28
C SER A 344 1.34 -12.44 -18.77
N PHE A 345 0.17 -12.93 -19.16
CA PHE A 345 -0.23 -13.09 -20.55
C PHE A 345 -1.75 -13.16 -20.69
N PRO A 346 -2.31 -12.78 -21.85
CA PRO A 346 -3.73 -12.90 -22.15
C PRO A 346 -4.17 -14.38 -22.12
N MET A 347 -5.32 -14.64 -21.52
CA MET A 347 -5.95 -15.95 -21.46
C MET A 347 -7.46 -15.79 -21.25
N ALA A 348 -8.27 -16.69 -21.79
CA ALA A 348 -9.70 -16.69 -21.50
C ALA A 348 -9.97 -17.02 -20.01
N GLU A 349 -10.98 -16.41 -19.41
CA GLU A 349 -11.25 -16.55 -17.96
C GLU A 349 -11.38 -18.00 -17.50
N LYS A 350 -12.13 -18.82 -18.28
CA LYS A 350 -12.34 -20.24 -17.99
C LYS A 350 -11.02 -21.02 -17.95
N GLU A 351 -10.14 -20.74 -18.90
CA GLU A 351 -8.82 -21.38 -19.00
C GLU A 351 -7.88 -20.92 -17.88
N ALA A 352 -7.87 -19.62 -17.56
CA ALA A 352 -7.10 -19.05 -16.46
C ALA A 352 -7.50 -19.64 -15.11
N LYS A 353 -8.82 -19.78 -14.86
CA LYS A 353 -9.36 -20.48 -13.67
C LYS A 353 -8.92 -21.95 -13.65
N ALA A 354 -9.06 -22.66 -14.76
CA ALA A 354 -8.68 -24.06 -14.86
C ALA A 354 -7.19 -24.28 -14.61
N LEU A 355 -6.33 -23.43 -15.18
CA LEU A 355 -4.86 -23.50 -14.97
C LEU A 355 -4.51 -23.22 -13.50
N SER A 356 -5.11 -22.22 -12.89
CA SER A 356 -4.90 -21.87 -11.48
C SER A 356 -5.25 -23.04 -10.54
N VAL A 357 -6.31 -23.80 -10.83
CA VAL A 357 -6.76 -24.94 -10.01
C VAL A 357 -5.85 -26.17 -10.19
N LYS A 358 -5.17 -26.32 -11.34
CA LYS A 358 -4.22 -27.44 -11.57
C LYS A 358 -3.01 -27.43 -10.62
N GLY A 359 -2.77 -26.32 -9.91
CA GLY A 359 -1.76 -26.22 -8.88
C GLY A 359 -0.39 -25.75 -9.36
N THR A 360 0.55 -25.69 -8.44
CA THR A 360 1.86 -25.05 -8.59
C THR A 360 2.74 -25.66 -9.68
N LYS A 361 2.71 -26.99 -9.82
CA LYS A 361 3.48 -27.71 -10.85
C LYS A 361 3.03 -27.28 -12.25
N ALA A 362 1.73 -27.34 -12.54
CA ALA A 362 1.19 -26.96 -13.86
C ALA A 362 1.46 -25.48 -14.18
N LEU A 363 1.37 -24.60 -13.18
CA LEU A 363 1.70 -23.19 -13.33
C LEU A 363 3.18 -22.99 -13.67
N LYS A 364 4.09 -23.72 -13.00
CA LYS A 364 5.53 -23.66 -13.29
C LYS A 364 5.84 -24.17 -14.70
N GLU A 365 5.29 -25.34 -15.08
CA GLU A 365 5.47 -25.92 -16.41
C GLU A 365 5.00 -24.95 -17.50
N GLU A 366 3.85 -24.32 -17.35
CA GLU A 366 3.33 -23.34 -18.29
C GLU A 366 4.23 -22.09 -18.38
N ALA A 367 4.72 -21.60 -17.24
CA ALA A 367 5.64 -20.47 -17.22
C ALA A 367 6.96 -20.81 -17.91
N CYS A 368 7.59 -21.95 -17.62
CA CYS A 368 8.82 -22.41 -18.27
C CYS A 368 8.64 -22.58 -19.77
N ARG A 369 7.51 -23.16 -20.22
CA ARG A 369 7.19 -23.36 -21.62
C ARG A 369 7.13 -22.05 -22.42
N ARG A 370 6.59 -21.00 -21.82
CA ARG A 370 6.40 -19.68 -22.48
C ARG A 370 7.66 -18.80 -22.49
N THR A 371 8.56 -18.99 -21.55
CA THR A 371 9.67 -18.07 -21.32
C THR A 371 11.03 -18.65 -21.62
N GLN A 372 11.14 -19.44 -22.71
CA GLN A 372 12.42 -19.89 -23.29
C GLN A 372 13.10 -18.72 -24.01
N TRP A 373 13.33 -17.62 -23.28
CA TRP A 373 13.85 -16.36 -23.77
C TRP A 373 15.34 -16.24 -23.45
N HIS A 374 15.87 -15.03 -23.40
CA HIS A 374 17.27 -14.77 -23.07
C HIS A 374 17.63 -15.11 -21.62
N ASP A 375 18.90 -15.38 -21.38
CA ASP A 375 19.45 -15.55 -20.04
C ASP A 375 19.27 -14.27 -19.18
N PRO A 376 19.00 -14.39 -17.89
CA PRO A 376 18.95 -15.60 -17.07
C PRO A 376 17.52 -16.13 -16.84
N ILE A 377 16.54 -15.79 -17.69
CA ILE A 377 15.11 -16.05 -17.45
C ILE A 377 14.82 -17.57 -17.33
N PRO A 378 15.19 -18.44 -18.30
CA PRO A 378 14.88 -19.85 -18.20
C PRO A 378 15.51 -20.51 -16.97
N GLN A 379 16.73 -20.10 -16.60
CA GLN A 379 17.44 -20.64 -15.44
C GLN A 379 16.75 -20.29 -14.14
N ILE A 380 16.27 -19.03 -13.99
CA ILE A 380 15.53 -18.59 -12.80
C ILE A 380 14.25 -19.40 -12.62
N LEU A 381 13.47 -19.56 -13.70
CA LEU A 381 12.21 -20.31 -13.63
C LEU A 381 12.45 -21.79 -13.33
N ALA A 382 13.44 -22.41 -13.98
CA ALA A 382 13.80 -23.80 -13.74
C ALA A 382 14.25 -24.04 -12.31
N ALA A 383 15.07 -23.13 -11.74
CA ALA A 383 15.60 -23.22 -10.38
C ALA A 383 14.57 -22.87 -9.29
N THR A 384 13.42 -22.28 -9.65
CA THR A 384 12.33 -21.96 -8.70
C THR A 384 11.66 -23.26 -8.24
N LEU A 385 11.53 -23.46 -6.93
CA LEU A 385 10.81 -24.61 -6.38
C LEU A 385 9.32 -24.51 -6.68
N GLU A 386 8.64 -25.61 -6.99
CA GLU A 386 7.20 -25.64 -7.24
C GLU A 386 6.38 -25.03 -6.11
N ALA A 387 6.76 -25.33 -4.86
CA ALA A 387 6.11 -24.76 -3.68
C ALA A 387 6.21 -23.22 -3.58
N GLN A 388 7.11 -22.59 -4.31
CA GLN A 388 7.30 -21.14 -4.38
C GLN A 388 6.60 -20.52 -5.58
N VAL A 389 5.80 -21.29 -6.32
CA VAL A 389 5.04 -20.81 -7.49
C VAL A 389 3.56 -20.66 -7.12
N SER A 390 2.92 -19.62 -7.62
CA SER A 390 1.47 -19.42 -7.55
C SER A 390 0.97 -18.72 -8.81
N GLY A 391 -0.33 -18.79 -9.07
CA GLY A 391 -0.91 -18.11 -10.22
C GLY A 391 -2.40 -17.92 -10.06
N TYR A 392 -2.90 -16.83 -10.63
CA TYR A 392 -4.30 -16.45 -10.51
C TYR A 392 -4.77 -15.61 -11.70
N PRO A 393 -6.04 -15.76 -12.10
CA PRO A 393 -6.67 -14.84 -13.03
C PRO A 393 -6.77 -13.45 -12.40
N VAL A 394 -6.53 -12.40 -13.19
CA VAL A 394 -6.49 -11.02 -12.70
C VAL A 394 -7.88 -10.40 -12.77
N TYR A 395 -8.31 -9.85 -11.65
CA TYR A 395 -9.58 -9.14 -11.53
C TYR A 395 -9.36 -7.76 -10.92
N ASP A 396 -10.28 -6.86 -11.24
CA ASP A 396 -10.53 -5.63 -10.49
C ASP A 396 -12.04 -5.42 -10.29
N ARG A 397 -12.43 -4.21 -9.93
CA ARG A 397 -13.83 -3.76 -9.88
C ARG A 397 -13.90 -2.34 -10.42
N GLU A 398 -15.06 -1.93 -10.86
CA GLU A 398 -15.36 -0.54 -11.13
C GLU A 398 -15.12 0.35 -9.91
N LEU A 399 -14.88 1.63 -10.18
CA LEU A 399 -14.75 2.63 -9.13
C LEU A 399 -16.00 2.62 -8.26
N LEU A 400 -15.77 2.72 -6.97
CA LEU A 400 -16.84 2.88 -6.01
C LEU A 400 -17.33 4.34 -6.08
N GLU A 401 -18.60 4.53 -6.40
CA GLU A 401 -19.21 5.85 -6.42
C GLU A 401 -19.47 6.32 -4.98
N PRO A 402 -19.21 7.61 -4.64
CA PRO A 402 -19.39 8.15 -3.29
C PRO A 402 -20.79 7.93 -2.72
N GLU A 403 -21.81 8.03 -3.56
CA GLU A 403 -23.23 7.89 -3.21
C GLU A 403 -23.55 6.52 -2.61
N LEU A 404 -22.83 5.49 -3.01
CA LEU A 404 -22.97 4.13 -2.47
C LEU A 404 -22.55 4.02 -1.00
N LEU A 405 -21.72 4.96 -0.53
CA LEU A 405 -21.24 5.00 0.86
C LEU A 405 -21.98 6.02 1.73
N GLU A 406 -22.60 7.04 1.16
CA GLU A 406 -23.19 8.17 1.91
C GLU A 406 -24.17 7.74 3.00
N ASN A 407 -25.01 6.74 2.72
CA ASN A 407 -26.05 6.28 3.61
C ASN A 407 -25.70 5.03 4.43
N GLN A 408 -24.43 4.63 4.42
CA GLN A 408 -23.98 3.38 5.04
C GLN A 408 -23.66 3.50 6.55
N GLY A 409 -24.14 4.56 7.19
CA GLY A 409 -24.01 4.73 8.64
C GLY A 409 -22.56 4.75 9.11
N GLN A 410 -22.22 3.87 10.02
CA GLN A 410 -20.92 3.78 10.70
C GLN A 410 -20.04 2.68 10.10
N ILE A 411 -20.10 2.51 8.76
CA ILE A 411 -19.32 1.49 8.06
C ILE A 411 -18.56 2.15 6.91
N THR A 412 -17.31 1.77 6.72
CA THR A 412 -16.47 2.22 5.61
C THR A 412 -15.52 1.12 5.11
N LEU A 413 -14.85 1.37 4.01
CA LEU A 413 -13.93 0.43 3.34
C LEU A 413 -12.56 1.07 3.14
N ILE A 414 -11.49 0.26 3.14
CA ILE A 414 -10.12 0.68 2.81
C ILE A 414 -9.41 -0.36 1.95
N GLY A 415 -8.39 0.09 1.20
CA GLY A 415 -7.58 -0.78 0.36
C GLY A 415 -8.41 -1.49 -0.71
N ASP A 416 -8.06 -2.76 -1.00
CA ASP A 416 -8.71 -3.53 -2.05
C ASP A 416 -10.21 -3.84 -1.77
N ALA A 417 -10.70 -3.62 -0.56
CA ALA A 417 -12.13 -3.66 -0.28
C ALA A 417 -12.87 -2.44 -0.88
N ALA A 418 -12.22 -1.29 -0.91
CA ALA A 418 -12.76 -0.06 -1.49
C ALA A 418 -12.42 0.10 -2.98
N HIS A 419 -11.16 -0.09 -3.35
CA HIS A 419 -10.61 0.25 -4.67
C HIS A 419 -9.63 -0.82 -5.17
N PRO A 420 -10.08 -2.06 -5.41
CA PRO A 420 -9.22 -3.12 -5.92
C PRO A 420 -8.66 -2.74 -7.29
N MET A 421 -7.43 -3.13 -7.54
CA MET A 421 -6.73 -2.80 -8.78
C MET A 421 -5.76 -3.89 -9.20
N SER A 422 -5.43 -3.95 -10.48
CA SER A 422 -4.46 -4.91 -11.01
C SER A 422 -3.06 -4.75 -10.40
N PRO A 423 -2.24 -5.80 -10.35
CA PRO A 423 -0.90 -5.74 -9.75
C PRO A 423 0.11 -4.93 -10.57
N PHE A 424 -0.17 -4.62 -11.83
CA PHE A 424 0.80 -4.13 -12.82
C PHE A 424 1.41 -2.76 -12.54
N LYS A 425 0.79 -1.95 -11.70
CA LYS A 425 1.33 -0.64 -11.26
C LYS A 425 1.87 -0.64 -9.84
N GLY A 426 1.71 -1.74 -9.09
CA GLY A 426 2.18 -1.87 -7.72
C GLY A 426 1.57 -0.82 -6.77
N GLN A 427 0.32 -0.40 -7.01
CA GLN A 427 -0.32 0.68 -6.24
C GLN A 427 -1.20 0.19 -5.10
N GLY A 428 -1.77 -1.02 -5.15
CA GLY A 428 -2.76 -1.49 -4.18
C GLY A 428 -2.31 -1.33 -2.72
N ALA A 429 -1.20 -1.94 -2.34
CA ALA A 429 -0.67 -1.83 -0.98
C ALA A 429 -0.28 -0.39 -0.59
N ASN A 430 0.23 0.42 -1.55
CA ASN A 430 0.53 1.82 -1.31
C ASN A 430 -0.73 2.60 -0.93
N GLN A 431 -1.83 2.38 -1.64
CA GLN A 431 -3.09 3.06 -1.36
C GLN A 431 -3.69 2.58 -0.03
N ALA A 432 -3.68 1.27 0.25
CA ALA A 432 -4.17 0.71 1.51
C ALA A 432 -3.44 1.29 2.75
N LEU A 433 -2.12 1.47 2.68
CA LEU A 433 -1.33 2.12 3.73
C LEU A 433 -1.72 3.61 3.90
N LEU A 434 -1.95 4.31 2.79
CA LEU A 434 -2.37 5.72 2.83
C LEU A 434 -3.78 5.86 3.41
N ASP A 435 -4.71 4.97 3.06
CA ASP A 435 -6.07 4.94 3.61
C ASP A 435 -6.05 4.74 5.13
N ALA A 436 -5.33 3.70 5.58
CA ALA A 436 -5.20 3.38 7.01
C ALA A 436 -4.72 4.59 7.82
N LEU A 437 -3.69 5.28 7.32
CA LEU A 437 -3.14 6.46 7.99
C LEU A 437 -4.09 7.66 7.90
N ALA A 438 -4.77 7.85 6.77
CA ALA A 438 -5.72 8.94 6.57
C ALA A 438 -6.94 8.78 7.48
N LEU A 439 -7.52 7.57 7.56
CA LEU A 439 -8.67 7.29 8.41
C LEU A 439 -8.33 7.48 9.90
N ALA A 440 -7.21 6.92 10.38
CA ALA A 440 -6.79 7.11 11.77
C ALA A 440 -6.56 8.58 12.12
N ARG A 441 -5.96 9.36 11.21
CA ARG A 441 -5.79 10.82 11.36
C ARG A 441 -7.14 11.56 11.33
N GLY A 442 -8.07 11.13 10.47
CA GLY A 442 -9.43 11.65 10.40
C GLY A 442 -10.17 11.46 11.72
N ILE A 443 -10.12 10.27 12.30
CA ILE A 443 -10.72 9.95 13.60
C ILE A 443 -10.06 10.78 14.70
N THR A 444 -8.73 10.85 14.74
CA THR A 444 -8.00 11.70 15.71
C THR A 444 -8.42 13.17 15.61
N LYS A 445 -8.71 13.67 14.41
CA LYS A 445 -9.16 15.05 14.19
C LYS A 445 -10.63 15.23 14.52
N GLY A 446 -11.50 14.32 14.07
CA GLY A 446 -12.96 14.44 14.15
C GLY A 446 -13.55 14.08 15.53
N CYS A 447 -12.89 13.14 16.24
CA CYS A 447 -13.36 12.63 17.52
C CYS A 447 -12.58 13.18 18.73
N ARG A 448 -12.00 14.38 18.61
CA ARG A 448 -11.31 15.02 19.73
C ARG A 448 -12.25 15.26 20.92
N PRO A 449 -11.71 15.35 22.16
CA PRO A 449 -12.46 15.88 23.29
C PRO A 449 -13.19 17.17 22.89
N LEU A 450 -14.43 17.33 23.26
CA LEU A 450 -15.31 18.46 22.91
C LEU A 450 -15.77 18.55 21.45
N SER A 451 -15.50 17.54 20.60
CA SER A 451 -15.92 17.57 19.18
C SER A 451 -17.41 17.25 18.94
N ARG A 452 -18.11 16.76 19.98
CA ARG A 452 -19.51 16.32 19.91
C ARG A 452 -19.80 15.33 18.76
N TRP A 453 -18.81 14.54 18.36
CA TRP A 453 -18.97 13.59 17.25
C TRP A 453 -20.07 12.53 17.53
N ARG A 454 -20.35 12.22 18.81
CA ARG A 454 -21.42 11.28 19.18
C ARG A 454 -22.81 11.83 18.84
N GLU A 455 -23.00 13.14 18.94
CA GLU A 455 -24.24 13.84 18.58
C GLU A 455 -24.34 14.01 17.05
N ALA A 456 -23.24 14.39 16.39
CA ALA A 456 -23.19 14.64 14.94
C ALA A 456 -23.13 13.36 14.10
N GLY A 457 -22.74 12.24 14.71
CA GLY A 457 -22.44 10.97 14.06
C GLY A 457 -21.02 10.92 13.48
N ILE A 458 -20.42 9.70 13.48
CA ILE A 458 -19.05 9.47 12.95
C ILE A 458 -18.97 9.72 11.44
N ARG A 459 -20.04 9.47 10.70
CA ARG A 459 -20.07 9.70 9.26
C ARG A 459 -19.83 11.16 8.92
N LYS A 460 -20.61 12.07 9.49
CA LYS A 460 -20.49 13.52 9.30
C LYS A 460 -19.16 14.07 9.84
N SER A 461 -18.68 13.52 10.95
CA SER A 461 -17.48 14.01 11.63
C SER A 461 -16.18 13.54 10.97
N VAL A 462 -16.17 12.39 10.27
CA VAL A 462 -14.96 11.72 9.77
C VAL A 462 -15.16 11.10 8.40
N LEU A 463 -16.16 10.21 8.22
CA LEU A 463 -16.18 9.28 7.09
C LEU A 463 -16.43 9.97 5.76
N THR A 464 -17.34 10.93 5.69
CA THR A 464 -17.65 11.66 4.45
C THR A 464 -16.40 12.32 3.84
N ASP A 465 -15.62 13.06 4.65
CA ASP A 465 -14.38 13.68 4.18
C ASP A 465 -13.33 12.63 3.81
N PHE A 466 -13.21 11.55 4.60
CA PHE A 466 -12.25 10.48 4.37
C PHE A 466 -12.53 9.73 3.06
N GLU A 467 -13.78 9.33 2.84
CA GLU A 467 -14.22 8.57 1.67
C GLU A 467 -14.06 9.40 0.39
N SER A 468 -14.47 10.66 0.42
CA SER A 468 -14.28 11.59 -0.70
C SER A 468 -12.79 11.72 -1.08
N ASP A 469 -11.91 12.03 -0.11
CA ASP A 469 -10.47 12.15 -0.34
C ASP A 469 -9.84 10.83 -0.82
N MET A 470 -10.29 9.68 -0.32
CA MET A 470 -9.83 8.34 -0.70
C MET A 470 -10.21 8.02 -2.14
N LEU A 471 -11.48 8.17 -2.49
CA LEU A 471 -12.00 7.84 -3.82
C LEU A 471 -11.40 8.77 -4.89
N GLU A 472 -11.33 10.07 -4.66
CA GLU A 472 -10.66 11.02 -5.55
C GLU A 472 -9.20 10.64 -5.82
N ARG A 473 -8.45 10.32 -4.75
CA ARG A 473 -7.03 9.93 -4.84
C ARG A 473 -6.82 8.63 -5.60
N THR A 474 -7.71 7.64 -5.43
CA THR A 474 -7.55 6.29 -5.98
C THR A 474 -8.16 6.14 -7.38
N ALA A 475 -9.09 6.99 -7.79
CA ALA A 475 -9.77 6.92 -9.08
C ALA A 475 -8.79 6.80 -10.26
N SER A 476 -7.80 7.69 -10.35
CA SER A 476 -6.79 7.62 -11.41
C SER A 476 -5.93 6.36 -11.33
N LYS A 477 -5.70 5.81 -10.11
CA LYS A 477 -4.85 4.63 -9.90
C LYS A 477 -5.54 3.35 -10.35
N VAL A 478 -6.84 3.22 -10.07
CA VAL A 478 -7.66 2.10 -10.55
C VAL A 478 -7.70 2.10 -12.08
N LYS A 479 -8.08 3.23 -12.70
CA LYS A 479 -8.12 3.38 -14.17
C LYS A 479 -6.76 3.12 -14.82
N ASP A 480 -5.66 3.67 -14.28
CA ASP A 480 -4.31 3.46 -14.80
C ASP A 480 -3.87 1.99 -14.67
N SER A 481 -4.30 1.29 -13.60
CA SER A 481 -3.97 -0.12 -13.38
C SER A 481 -4.74 -1.05 -14.32
N ALA A 482 -6.00 -0.77 -14.60
CA ALA A 482 -6.81 -1.51 -15.58
C ALA A 482 -6.23 -1.35 -16.99
N LYS A 483 -5.93 -0.11 -17.41
CA LYS A 483 -5.26 0.17 -18.70
C LYS A 483 -3.90 -0.52 -18.81
N ALA A 484 -3.15 -0.65 -17.71
CA ALA A 484 -1.86 -1.31 -17.71
C ALA A 484 -1.97 -2.80 -18.04
N ALA A 485 -3.05 -3.49 -17.65
CA ALA A 485 -3.31 -4.86 -18.03
C ALA A 485 -3.38 -5.03 -19.56
N GLN A 486 -3.92 -4.04 -20.27
CA GLN A 486 -4.06 -4.05 -21.73
C GLN A 486 -2.74 -3.71 -22.43
N PHE A 487 -2.13 -2.55 -22.09
CA PHE A 487 -0.95 -2.09 -22.84
C PHE A 487 0.31 -2.95 -22.60
N LEU A 488 0.46 -3.56 -21.41
CA LEU A 488 1.60 -4.43 -21.12
C LEU A 488 1.57 -5.75 -21.89
N HIS A 489 0.41 -6.11 -22.46
CA HIS A 489 0.21 -7.26 -23.33
C HIS A 489 -0.09 -6.83 -24.78
N SER A 490 0.54 -5.76 -25.24
CA SER A 490 0.42 -5.23 -26.60
C SER A 490 1.79 -4.78 -27.12
N GLU A 491 1.92 -4.58 -28.42
CA GLU A 491 3.14 -4.10 -29.10
C GLU A 491 3.67 -2.79 -28.51
N ILE A 492 2.84 -2.01 -27.82
CA ILE A 492 3.25 -0.75 -27.17
C ILE A 492 4.36 -0.96 -26.15
N VAL A 493 4.42 -2.13 -25.49
CA VAL A 493 5.47 -2.45 -24.51
C VAL A 493 6.87 -2.52 -25.11
N LEU A 494 6.96 -2.78 -26.42
CA LEU A 494 8.20 -2.94 -27.17
C LEU A 494 8.81 -1.61 -27.65
N HIS A 495 8.11 -0.48 -27.50
CA HIS A 495 8.66 0.82 -27.88
C HIS A 495 9.91 1.16 -27.05
N GLU A 496 10.96 1.60 -27.74
CA GLU A 496 12.20 2.03 -27.10
C GLU A 496 11.98 3.29 -26.26
N SER A 497 12.28 3.21 -24.96
CA SER A 497 12.16 4.33 -24.03
C SER A 497 12.94 4.11 -22.76
N ASN A 498 13.69 5.14 -22.34
CA ASN A 498 14.43 5.18 -21.08
C ASN A 498 13.58 5.73 -19.90
N SER A 499 12.27 5.49 -19.93
CA SER A 499 11.33 5.91 -18.88
C SER A 499 10.44 4.72 -18.45
N PRO A 500 9.86 4.76 -17.24
CA PRO A 500 8.91 3.76 -16.79
C PRO A 500 7.77 3.59 -17.80
N ARG A 501 7.47 2.35 -18.19
CA ARG A 501 6.50 2.02 -19.24
C ARG A 501 5.10 2.65 -19.01
N GLY A 502 4.71 2.82 -17.75
CA GLY A 502 3.44 3.48 -17.42
C GLY A 502 3.36 4.99 -17.69
N GLY A 503 4.48 5.64 -18.03
CA GLY A 503 4.50 7.07 -18.39
C GLY A 503 4.20 7.34 -19.86
N PHE A 504 4.23 6.34 -20.72
CA PHE A 504 4.11 6.49 -22.18
C PHE A 504 2.70 6.89 -22.62
N LEU A 505 1.66 6.37 -21.96
CA LEU A 505 0.27 6.67 -22.27
C LEU A 505 -0.13 8.13 -22.00
N LYS A 506 0.59 8.84 -21.12
CA LYS A 506 0.28 10.22 -20.76
C LYS A 506 0.70 11.27 -21.81
N ARG A 507 1.51 10.90 -22.81
CA ARG A 507 2.09 11.83 -23.79
C ARG A 507 1.48 11.76 -25.20
N LYS A 508 0.68 10.73 -25.53
CA LYS A 508 0.15 10.54 -26.88
C LYS A 508 -1.37 10.58 -27.00
N ASP A 509 -2.10 10.55 -25.88
CA ASP A 509 -3.57 10.58 -25.85
C ASP A 509 -4.12 11.93 -25.31
N LEU A 510 -3.30 12.98 -25.34
CA LEU A 510 -3.64 14.40 -25.18
C LEU A 510 -3.19 15.13 -26.45
#